data_8d1b0284d49dfa0f07a4765d8c10accb
#
_entry.id   8d1b0284d49dfa0f07a4765d8c10accb
#
_cell.length_a   1.000
_cell.length_b   1.000
_cell.length_c   1.000
_cell.angle_alpha   90.00
_cell.angle_beta   90.00
_cell.angle_gamma   90.00
#
_symmetry.space_group_name_H-M   'P 1'
#
loop_
_entity.id
_entity.type
_entity.pdbx_description
1 polymer ?
#
loop_
_entity_poly.entity_id
_entity_poly.type
_entity_poly.pdbx_seq_one_letter_code
_entity_poly.pdbx_strand_id
1 'polypeptide(L)'
;MKLKSKLIITFCIIMFVPIVLALFIIWAFFRVQWEVVAQNIEVMPDVRGLFFDILFAIVLILLLTAGMLMIWIYQSMVTPIRRLQVAAENIKNGNLDFKLETDGSEDDEINELCVSFEDMRRRLKENAEEKLSAEQENKNLISNIAHDLKTPITAVKGYAEGIIDGVANTPEKIDKYVRTIYSKANEMDTLINELTLYSKIDTNKIPYNFAKIQVEQYFADCVEELGIDLETKGIGLAYYNYTESDVVIIADPEQLRRVVNNIVGNSAKYMNKKNGFINIRIKDVGDFIQVEIEDNGRGIPAKDLPYIFDRFYRGDVSRNSATGGSGIGLSIVKKIIEDHGGKIWATSKEDTGTVMYFVIRKYQEVPNE
;
A
#
# COMPACT_ATOMS: atom_id res chain seq x y z
N MET A 1 30.75 -9.79 -17.62
CA MET A 1 32.14 -10.28 -17.26
C MET A 1 32.50 -9.69 -15.92
N LYS A 2 32.92 -10.48 -14.93
CA LYS A 2 33.21 -10.01 -13.57
C LYS A 2 34.31 -8.95 -13.56
N LEU A 3 34.19 -7.91 -12.70
CA LEU A 3 35.15 -6.81 -12.57
C LEU A 3 36.59 -7.31 -12.42
N LYS A 4 36.75 -8.36 -11.60
CA LYS A 4 38.05 -9.03 -11.42
C LYS A 4 38.61 -9.59 -12.72
N SER A 5 37.77 -10.21 -13.56
CA SER A 5 38.17 -10.71 -14.88
C SER A 5 38.52 -9.58 -15.84
N LYS A 6 37.74 -8.47 -15.83
CA LYS A 6 38.04 -7.28 -16.64
C LYS A 6 39.39 -6.69 -16.28
N LEU A 7 39.67 -6.50 -14.98
CA LEU A 7 40.98 -5.99 -14.52
C LEU A 7 42.13 -6.89 -14.86
N ILE A 8 41.98 -8.21 -14.69
CA ILE A 8 43.04 -9.19 -15.02
C ILE A 8 43.30 -9.18 -16.52
N ILE A 9 42.26 -9.23 -17.37
CA ILE A 9 42.43 -9.21 -18.83
C ILE A 9 43.10 -7.91 -19.27
N THR A 10 42.65 -6.75 -18.74
CA THR A 10 43.26 -5.47 -19.05
C THR A 10 44.73 -5.42 -18.66
N PHE A 11 45.06 -5.90 -17.46
CA PHE A 11 46.46 -6.01 -17.00
C PHE A 11 47.28 -6.93 -17.89
N CYS A 12 46.77 -8.09 -18.27
CA CYS A 12 47.42 -9.00 -19.18
C CYS A 12 47.66 -8.37 -20.56
N ILE A 13 46.65 -7.67 -21.13
CA ILE A 13 46.80 -7.00 -22.42
C ILE A 13 47.88 -5.91 -22.33
N ILE A 14 47.88 -5.06 -21.31
CA ILE A 14 48.85 -4.01 -21.10
C ILE A 14 50.30 -4.57 -20.98
N MET A 15 50.46 -5.71 -20.29
CA MET A 15 51.76 -6.28 -20.08
C MET A 15 52.24 -7.13 -21.27
N PHE A 16 51.39 -8.00 -21.79
CA PHE A 16 51.83 -9.01 -22.77
C PHE A 16 51.88 -8.51 -24.23
N VAL A 17 50.92 -7.65 -24.65
CA VAL A 17 50.89 -7.19 -26.04
C VAL A 17 52.13 -6.39 -26.41
N PRO A 18 52.61 -5.41 -25.62
CA PRO A 18 53.83 -4.68 -25.92
C PRO A 18 55.11 -5.58 -25.93
N ILE A 19 55.16 -6.51 -24.95
CA ILE A 19 56.31 -7.45 -24.86
C ILE A 19 56.36 -8.36 -26.09
N VAL A 20 55.23 -8.97 -26.49
CA VAL A 20 55.15 -9.83 -27.65
C VAL A 20 55.49 -9.08 -28.95
N LEU A 21 54.97 -7.85 -29.08
CA LEU A 21 55.28 -6.97 -30.21
C LEU A 21 56.77 -6.61 -30.25
N ALA A 22 57.35 -6.24 -29.12
CA ALA A 22 58.79 -5.94 -29.03
C ALA A 22 59.65 -7.14 -29.39
N LEU A 23 59.32 -8.34 -28.88
CA LEU A 23 60.02 -9.57 -29.21
C LEU A 23 59.86 -9.93 -30.68
N PHE A 24 58.68 -9.76 -31.26
CA PHE A 24 58.45 -10.02 -32.70
C PHE A 24 59.28 -9.10 -33.59
N ILE A 25 59.37 -7.82 -33.23
CA ILE A 25 60.11 -6.81 -33.98
C ILE A 25 61.62 -7.08 -33.82
N ILE A 26 62.13 -7.45 -32.66
CA ILE A 26 63.50 -7.85 -32.42
C ILE A 26 63.83 -9.09 -33.27
N TRP A 27 62.95 -10.10 -33.28
CA TRP A 27 63.09 -11.29 -34.07
C TRP A 27 63.11 -10.98 -35.57
N ALA A 28 62.18 -10.15 -36.07
CA ALA A 28 62.15 -9.74 -37.48
C ALA A 28 63.44 -9.00 -37.90
N PHE A 29 63.95 -8.11 -37.02
CA PHE A 29 65.18 -7.37 -37.24
C PHE A 29 66.39 -8.31 -37.33
N PHE A 30 66.54 -9.31 -36.42
CA PHE A 30 67.59 -10.26 -36.47
C PHE A 30 67.53 -11.18 -37.72
N ARG A 31 66.35 -11.55 -38.17
CA ARG A 31 66.09 -12.30 -39.35
C ARG A 31 66.56 -11.58 -40.61
N VAL A 32 66.17 -10.32 -40.73
CA VAL A 32 66.61 -9.47 -41.89
C VAL A 32 68.09 -9.28 -41.90
N GLN A 33 68.74 -9.01 -40.75
CA GLN A 33 70.21 -8.91 -40.65
C GLN A 33 70.90 -10.20 -41.03
N TRP A 34 70.40 -11.36 -40.59
CA TRP A 34 70.95 -12.66 -40.89
C TRP A 34 70.88 -12.97 -42.40
N GLU A 35 69.85 -12.66 -43.11
CA GLU A 35 69.74 -12.81 -44.57
C GLU A 35 70.69 -11.89 -45.30
N VAL A 36 70.87 -10.65 -44.86
CA VAL A 36 71.87 -9.72 -45.48
C VAL A 36 73.31 -10.17 -45.26
N VAL A 37 73.65 -10.66 -44.10
CA VAL A 37 74.98 -11.20 -43.78
C VAL A 37 75.24 -12.49 -44.55
N ALA A 38 74.27 -13.35 -44.78
CA ALA A 38 74.41 -14.62 -45.47
C ALA A 38 74.55 -14.46 -47.00
N GLN A 39 74.15 -13.36 -47.60
CA GLN A 39 74.18 -13.07 -49.03
C GLN A 39 75.39 -12.29 -49.52
N ASN A 40 76.36 -11.93 -48.65
CA ASN A 40 77.60 -11.18 -49.04
C ASN A 40 77.33 -9.92 -49.89
N ILE A 41 76.31 -9.19 -49.65
CA ILE A 41 75.97 -8.00 -50.39
C ILE A 41 76.54 -6.77 -49.67
N GLU A 42 77.44 -6.06 -50.35
CA GLU A 42 78.11 -4.82 -49.91
C GLU A 42 77.17 -3.59 -49.83
N VAL A 43 75.92 -3.76 -49.72
CA VAL A 43 74.98 -2.63 -49.47
C VAL A 43 74.55 -2.69 -48.01
N MET A 44 75.26 -1.95 -47.17
CA MET A 44 74.69 -1.64 -45.84
C MET A 44 73.49 -0.71 -46.04
N PRO A 45 72.25 -1.19 -46.00
CA PRO A 45 71.13 -0.30 -45.83
C PRO A 45 71.38 0.49 -44.55
N ASP A 46 70.91 1.71 -44.47
CA ASP A 46 71.06 2.56 -43.28
C ASP A 46 70.36 1.90 -42.10
N VAL A 47 71.09 0.94 -41.49
CA VAL A 47 70.59 0.14 -40.36
C VAL A 47 70.06 1.05 -39.19
N ARG A 48 70.63 2.26 -39.07
CA ARG A 48 70.20 3.25 -38.12
C ARG A 48 68.81 3.80 -38.42
N GLY A 49 68.53 4.13 -39.71
CA GLY A 49 67.20 4.61 -40.13
C GLY A 49 66.13 3.56 -39.82
N LEU A 50 66.36 2.33 -40.21
CA LEU A 50 65.44 1.22 -40.00
C LEU A 50 65.21 0.92 -38.49
N PHE A 51 66.25 1.05 -37.68
CA PHE A 51 66.09 0.93 -36.22
C PHE A 51 65.24 2.00 -35.61
N PHE A 52 65.41 3.27 -36.04
CA PHE A 52 64.55 4.39 -35.57
C PHE A 52 63.11 4.26 -36.04
N ASP A 53 62.84 3.78 -37.28
CA ASP A 53 61.50 3.57 -37.78
C ASP A 53 60.76 2.47 -37.00
N ILE A 54 61.42 1.39 -36.69
CA ILE A 54 60.91 0.30 -35.89
C ILE A 54 60.63 0.77 -34.46
N LEU A 55 61.55 1.50 -33.83
CA LEU A 55 61.36 2.05 -32.48
C LEU A 55 60.19 3.01 -32.45
N PHE A 56 60.05 3.87 -33.47
CA PHE A 56 58.93 4.79 -33.59
C PHE A 56 57.60 4.04 -33.73
N ALA A 57 57.53 3.00 -34.56
CA ALA A 57 56.33 2.16 -34.72
C ALA A 57 55.96 1.48 -33.40
N ILE A 58 56.91 0.96 -32.61
CA ILE A 58 56.63 0.38 -31.30
C ILE A 58 56.02 1.41 -30.35
N VAL A 59 56.65 2.59 -30.24
CA VAL A 59 56.18 3.64 -29.38
C VAL A 59 54.77 4.11 -29.76
N LEU A 60 54.52 4.23 -31.07
CA LEU A 60 53.19 4.62 -31.57
C LEU A 60 52.12 3.58 -31.22
N ILE A 61 52.40 2.28 -31.42
CA ILE A 61 51.47 1.20 -31.04
C ILE A 61 51.21 1.18 -29.53
N LEU A 62 52.25 1.38 -28.73
CA LEU A 62 52.11 1.46 -27.26
C LEU A 62 51.18 2.64 -26.84
N LEU A 63 51.36 3.81 -27.45
CA LEU A 63 50.54 4.96 -27.18
C LEU A 63 49.08 4.75 -27.60
N LEU A 64 48.85 4.14 -28.77
CA LEU A 64 47.47 3.87 -29.24
C LEU A 64 46.80 2.80 -28.37
N THR A 65 47.49 1.73 -27.97
CA THR A 65 46.90 0.72 -27.08
C THR A 65 46.61 1.29 -25.68
N ALA A 66 47.51 2.08 -25.13
CA ALA A 66 47.31 2.74 -23.85
C ALA A 66 46.10 3.72 -23.89
N GLY A 67 45.99 4.51 -24.98
CA GLY A 67 44.85 5.41 -25.18
C GLY A 67 43.52 4.65 -25.28
N MET A 68 43.46 3.57 -26.06
CA MET A 68 42.28 2.74 -26.19
C MET A 68 41.86 2.10 -24.86
N LEU A 69 42.80 1.61 -24.09
CA LEU A 69 42.56 1.04 -22.76
C LEU A 69 42.06 2.09 -21.78
N MET A 70 42.64 3.30 -21.80
CA MET A 70 42.19 4.40 -20.95
C MET A 70 40.74 4.80 -21.23
N ILE A 71 40.37 4.88 -22.51
CA ILE A 71 38.98 5.17 -22.93
C ILE A 71 38.04 4.05 -22.44
N TRP A 72 38.45 2.79 -22.60
CA TRP A 72 37.66 1.65 -22.18
C TRP A 72 37.43 1.61 -20.65
N ILE A 73 38.48 1.82 -19.85
CA ILE A 73 38.37 1.91 -18.39
C ILE A 73 37.44 3.08 -17.96
N TYR A 74 37.63 4.22 -18.63
CA TYR A 74 36.80 5.40 -18.32
C TYR A 74 35.32 5.13 -18.56
N GLN A 75 34.97 4.51 -19.68
CA GLN A 75 33.57 4.19 -20.01
C GLN A 75 32.99 3.05 -19.17
N SER A 76 33.78 1.99 -18.89
CA SER A 76 33.26 0.80 -18.19
C SER A 76 33.26 0.93 -16.66
N MET A 77 34.02 1.87 -16.07
CA MET A 77 34.14 1.99 -14.61
C MET A 77 33.85 3.40 -14.11
N VAL A 78 34.55 4.43 -14.66
CA VAL A 78 34.48 5.77 -14.11
C VAL A 78 33.09 6.40 -14.36
N THR A 79 32.56 6.24 -15.55
CA THR A 79 31.25 6.81 -15.92
C THR A 79 30.08 6.25 -15.08
N PRO A 80 29.91 4.92 -14.90
CA PRO A 80 28.86 4.36 -14.06
C PRO A 80 29.00 4.78 -12.58
N ILE A 81 30.21 4.76 -12.04
CA ILE A 81 30.47 5.20 -10.64
C ILE A 81 30.06 6.67 -10.46
N ARG A 82 30.37 7.53 -11.42
CA ARG A 82 29.96 8.94 -11.38
C ARG A 82 28.45 9.09 -11.47
N ARG A 83 27.73 8.28 -12.28
CA ARG A 83 26.28 8.25 -12.33
C ARG A 83 25.69 7.85 -10.97
N LEU A 84 26.26 6.84 -10.31
CA LEU A 84 25.85 6.44 -8.95
C LEU A 84 26.07 7.55 -7.92
N GLN A 85 27.19 8.26 -8.01
CA GLN A 85 27.46 9.39 -7.11
C GLN A 85 26.43 10.51 -7.28
N VAL A 86 26.09 10.88 -8.51
CA VAL A 86 25.06 11.89 -8.78
C VAL A 86 23.69 11.38 -8.32
N ALA A 87 23.37 10.12 -8.53
CA ALA A 87 22.12 9.51 -8.05
C ALA A 87 22.02 9.55 -6.52
N ALA A 88 23.11 9.22 -5.81
CA ALA A 88 23.19 9.32 -4.35
C ALA A 88 22.97 10.74 -3.85
N GLU A 89 23.53 11.73 -4.54
CA GLU A 89 23.34 13.14 -4.20
C GLU A 89 21.91 13.62 -4.43
N ASN A 90 21.27 13.18 -5.51
CA ASN A 90 19.85 13.44 -5.75
C ASN A 90 18.97 12.84 -4.64
N ILE A 91 19.21 11.58 -4.25
CA ILE A 91 18.47 10.93 -3.15
C ILE A 91 18.68 11.69 -1.83
N LYS A 92 19.93 12.08 -1.51
CA LYS A 92 20.24 12.89 -0.32
C LYS A 92 19.45 14.19 -0.28
N ASN A 93 19.23 14.81 -1.44
CA ASN A 93 18.50 16.07 -1.57
C ASN A 93 16.97 15.86 -1.67
N GLY A 94 16.47 14.63 -1.52
CA GLY A 94 15.05 14.28 -1.59
C GLY A 94 14.49 14.22 -3.01
N ASN A 95 15.32 14.37 -4.03
CA ASN A 95 14.87 14.17 -5.42
C ASN A 95 14.93 12.68 -5.78
N LEU A 96 13.78 12.04 -5.86
CA LEU A 96 13.62 10.65 -6.27
C LEU A 96 13.09 10.50 -7.70
N ASP A 97 12.78 11.62 -8.40
CA ASP A 97 12.20 11.67 -9.74
C ASP A 97 13.30 11.66 -10.83
N PHE A 98 14.13 10.65 -10.80
CA PHE A 98 15.07 10.34 -11.87
C PHE A 98 15.11 8.83 -12.09
N LYS A 99 15.69 8.40 -13.20
CA LYS A 99 15.93 6.98 -13.49
C LYS A 99 17.42 6.77 -13.72
N LEU A 100 17.98 5.75 -13.08
CA LEU A 100 19.34 5.33 -13.35
C LEU A 100 19.34 4.46 -14.61
N GLU A 101 20.07 4.89 -15.66
CA GLU A 101 20.24 4.07 -16.85
C GLU A 101 21.19 2.90 -16.52
N THR A 102 20.72 1.69 -16.73
CA THR A 102 21.47 0.45 -16.61
C THR A 102 21.75 -0.08 -18.00
N ASP A 103 23.01 -0.31 -18.32
CA ASP A 103 23.46 -0.73 -19.67
C ASP A 103 23.22 -2.22 -19.95
N GLY A 104 22.22 -2.87 -19.41
CA GLY A 104 21.73 -4.20 -19.81
C GLY A 104 22.73 -5.37 -19.91
N SER A 105 24.01 -5.19 -19.58
CA SER A 105 24.99 -6.27 -19.58
C SER A 105 24.93 -7.01 -18.25
N GLU A 106 24.26 -8.17 -18.23
CA GLU A 106 24.00 -8.99 -17.04
C GLU A 106 25.26 -9.50 -16.30
N ASP A 107 26.47 -9.40 -16.91
CA ASP A 107 27.71 -9.98 -16.41
C ASP A 107 28.69 -8.97 -15.77
N ASP A 108 28.27 -7.77 -15.42
CA ASP A 108 29.12 -6.72 -14.86
C ASP A 108 28.70 -6.33 -13.43
N GLU A 109 29.60 -6.51 -12.45
CA GLU A 109 29.34 -6.18 -11.04
C GLU A 109 28.97 -4.71 -10.82
N ILE A 110 29.46 -3.81 -11.68
CA ILE A 110 29.08 -2.38 -11.63
C ILE A 110 27.64 -2.19 -12.11
N ASN A 111 27.21 -2.93 -13.14
CA ASN A 111 25.83 -2.89 -13.59
C ASN A 111 24.88 -3.50 -12.55
N GLU A 112 25.26 -4.60 -11.88
CA GLU A 112 24.52 -5.19 -10.76
C GLU A 112 24.35 -4.19 -9.62
N LEU A 113 25.39 -3.40 -9.32
CA LEU A 113 25.32 -2.33 -8.34
C LEU A 113 24.35 -1.22 -8.78
N CYS A 114 24.36 -0.83 -10.07
CA CYS A 114 23.43 0.16 -10.61
C CYS A 114 21.98 -0.32 -10.53
N VAL A 115 21.71 -1.59 -10.84
CA VAL A 115 20.38 -2.22 -10.71
C VAL A 115 19.92 -2.21 -9.25
N SER A 116 20.77 -2.66 -8.35
CA SER A 116 20.45 -2.68 -6.91
C SER A 116 20.17 -1.26 -6.34
N PHE A 117 20.91 -0.26 -6.84
CA PHE A 117 20.71 1.13 -6.46
C PHE A 117 19.41 1.71 -7.02
N GLU A 118 19.03 1.35 -8.26
CA GLU A 118 17.76 1.75 -8.86
C GLU A 118 16.57 1.09 -8.13
N ASP A 119 16.68 -0.16 -7.73
CA ASP A 119 15.66 -0.83 -6.91
C ASP A 119 15.50 -0.16 -5.53
N MET A 120 16.62 0.21 -4.91
CA MET A 120 16.59 0.98 -3.65
C MET A 120 15.89 2.34 -3.84
N ARG A 121 16.25 3.09 -4.91
CA ARG A 121 15.62 4.38 -5.23
C ARG A 121 14.11 4.21 -5.45
N ARG A 122 13.70 3.19 -6.20
CA ARG A 122 12.28 2.90 -6.45
C ARG A 122 11.53 2.63 -5.16
N ARG A 123 12.05 1.79 -4.27
CA ARG A 123 11.44 1.51 -2.96
C ARG A 123 11.36 2.76 -2.07
N LEU A 124 12.40 3.60 -2.10
CA LEU A 124 12.38 4.87 -1.37
C LEU A 124 11.30 5.81 -1.91
N LYS A 125 11.11 5.86 -3.24
CA LYS A 125 10.06 6.66 -3.87
C LYS A 125 8.67 6.15 -3.49
N GLU A 126 8.43 4.84 -3.62
CA GLU A 126 7.17 4.18 -3.22
C GLU A 126 6.85 4.48 -1.75
N ASN A 127 7.79 4.29 -0.84
CA ASN A 127 7.61 4.59 0.59
C ASN A 127 7.34 6.08 0.86
N ALA A 128 7.97 6.99 0.11
CA ALA A 128 7.74 8.43 0.25
C ALA A 128 6.34 8.83 -0.24
N GLU A 129 5.89 8.25 -1.36
CA GLU A 129 4.54 8.46 -1.90
C GLU A 129 3.47 7.89 -0.97
N GLU A 130 3.66 6.68 -0.44
CA GLU A 130 2.77 6.07 0.56
C GLU A 130 2.68 6.94 1.83
N LYS A 131 3.81 7.43 2.32
CA LYS A 131 3.84 8.31 3.50
C LYS A 131 3.08 9.62 3.25
N LEU A 132 3.30 10.23 2.07
CA LEU A 132 2.60 11.46 1.69
C LEU A 132 1.08 11.25 1.58
N SER A 133 0.67 10.13 0.98
CA SER A 133 -0.73 9.73 0.90
C SER A 133 -1.35 9.55 2.29
N ALA A 134 -0.67 8.82 3.19
CA ALA A 134 -1.12 8.63 4.56
C ALA A 134 -1.21 9.94 5.36
N GLU A 135 -0.25 10.87 5.17
CA GLU A 135 -0.31 12.21 5.79
C GLU A 135 -1.50 13.03 5.26
N GLN A 136 -1.79 12.94 3.96
CA GLN A 136 -2.93 13.64 3.36
C GLN A 136 -4.26 13.05 3.85
N GLU A 137 -4.35 11.72 3.95
CA GLU A 137 -5.52 11.05 4.53
C GLU A 137 -5.75 11.48 5.98
N ASN A 138 -4.69 11.58 6.78
CA ASN A 138 -4.78 12.02 8.17
C ASN A 138 -5.22 13.49 8.30
N LYS A 139 -4.74 14.38 7.42
CA LYS A 139 -5.21 15.77 7.37
C LYS A 139 -6.69 15.86 7.00
N ASN A 140 -7.12 15.09 6.00
CA ASN A 140 -8.52 15.04 5.59
C ASN A 140 -9.42 14.50 6.73
N LEU A 141 -8.95 13.48 7.46
CA LEU A 141 -9.58 12.94 8.65
C LEU A 141 -9.86 14.03 9.68
N ILE A 142 -8.83 14.74 10.12
CA ILE A 142 -8.94 15.78 11.15
C ILE A 142 -9.93 16.86 10.69
N SER A 143 -9.87 17.27 9.43
CA SER A 143 -10.78 18.25 8.86
C SER A 143 -12.25 17.80 8.89
N ASN A 144 -12.50 16.54 8.47
CA ASN A 144 -13.86 15.98 8.43
C ASN A 144 -14.42 15.81 9.84
N ILE A 145 -13.64 15.33 10.80
CA ILE A 145 -14.04 15.18 12.20
C ILE A 145 -14.38 16.54 12.80
N ALA A 146 -13.53 17.55 12.59
CA ALA A 146 -13.77 18.88 13.08
C ALA A 146 -15.11 19.46 12.53
N HIS A 147 -15.42 19.20 11.26
CA HIS A 147 -16.68 19.57 10.64
C HIS A 147 -17.87 18.82 11.27
N ASP A 148 -17.77 17.50 11.41
CA ASP A 148 -18.86 16.65 11.91
C ASP A 148 -19.12 16.83 13.41
N LEU A 149 -18.11 17.26 14.19
CA LEU A 149 -18.30 17.71 15.59
C LEU A 149 -18.87 19.12 15.67
N LYS A 150 -18.51 20.04 14.79
CA LYS A 150 -18.99 21.42 14.82
C LYS A 150 -20.49 21.52 14.64
N THR A 151 -21.07 20.67 13.81
CA THR A 151 -22.53 20.67 13.52
C THR A 151 -23.37 20.38 14.76
N PRO A 152 -23.20 19.28 15.50
CA PRO A 152 -23.96 19.01 16.72
C PRO A 152 -23.65 20.02 17.83
N ILE A 153 -22.40 20.50 17.98
CA ILE A 153 -22.03 21.54 18.95
C ILE A 153 -22.83 22.82 18.68
N THR A 154 -22.94 23.27 17.43
CA THR A 154 -23.70 24.46 17.05
C THR A 154 -25.19 24.27 17.35
N ALA A 155 -25.73 23.08 17.11
CA ALA A 155 -27.12 22.77 17.45
C ALA A 155 -27.35 22.80 18.97
N VAL A 156 -26.49 22.13 19.75
CA VAL A 156 -26.58 22.16 21.24
C VAL A 156 -26.55 23.59 21.75
N LYS A 157 -25.60 24.41 21.26
CA LYS A 157 -25.49 25.81 21.64
C LYS A 157 -26.77 26.60 21.29
N GLY A 158 -27.30 26.47 20.07
CA GLY A 158 -28.47 27.19 19.61
C GLY A 158 -29.77 26.81 20.40
N TYR A 159 -29.94 25.51 20.71
CA TYR A 159 -31.07 25.09 21.54
C TYR A 159 -30.93 25.53 23.00
N ALA A 160 -29.72 25.53 23.56
CA ALA A 160 -29.45 26.04 24.91
C ALA A 160 -29.68 27.56 24.97
N GLU A 161 -29.18 28.33 24.01
CA GLU A 161 -29.46 29.78 23.89
C GLU A 161 -30.95 30.04 23.77
N GLY A 162 -31.68 29.26 22.95
CA GLY A 162 -33.14 29.40 22.82
C GLY A 162 -33.93 29.11 24.11
N ILE A 163 -33.40 28.31 25.04
CA ILE A 163 -33.96 28.15 26.39
C ILE A 163 -33.61 29.36 27.25
N ILE A 164 -32.37 29.81 27.25
CA ILE A 164 -31.87 30.93 28.05
C ILE A 164 -32.60 32.24 27.67
N ASP A 165 -32.76 32.49 26.37
CA ASP A 165 -33.37 33.69 25.82
C ASP A 165 -34.93 33.66 25.87
N GLY A 166 -35.50 32.59 26.45
CA GLY A 166 -36.98 32.48 26.60
C GLY A 166 -37.75 32.21 25.30
N VAL A 167 -37.05 31.82 24.21
CA VAL A 167 -37.68 31.37 22.94
C VAL A 167 -38.46 30.08 23.16
N ALA A 168 -37.94 29.18 23.97
CA ALA A 168 -38.65 28.02 24.49
C ALA A 168 -39.48 28.41 25.71
N ASN A 169 -40.64 29.01 25.46
CA ASN A 169 -41.50 29.65 26.45
C ASN A 169 -42.65 28.75 26.98
N THR A 170 -42.71 27.49 26.59
CA THR A 170 -43.68 26.50 27.09
C THR A 170 -42.96 25.23 27.56
N PRO A 171 -43.55 24.48 28.54
CA PRO A 171 -42.96 23.21 29.00
C PRO A 171 -42.66 22.23 27.86
N GLU A 172 -43.53 22.12 26.87
CA GLU A 172 -43.38 21.22 25.72
C GLU A 172 -42.21 21.63 24.82
N LYS A 173 -42.01 22.95 24.62
CA LYS A 173 -40.87 23.47 23.84
C LYS A 173 -39.56 23.24 24.61
N ILE A 174 -39.56 23.47 25.92
CA ILE A 174 -38.38 23.21 26.76
C ILE A 174 -38.02 21.73 26.70
N ASP A 175 -38.98 20.83 26.89
CA ASP A 175 -38.74 19.36 26.80
C ASP A 175 -38.18 18.98 25.42
N LYS A 176 -38.75 19.50 24.33
CA LYS A 176 -38.27 19.28 22.98
C LYS A 176 -36.83 19.76 22.81
N TYR A 177 -36.48 20.95 23.31
CA TYR A 177 -35.11 21.49 23.18
C TYR A 177 -34.13 20.69 24.00
N VAL A 178 -34.45 20.31 25.23
CA VAL A 178 -33.62 19.47 26.09
C VAL A 178 -33.40 18.10 25.47
N ARG A 179 -34.43 17.45 24.93
CA ARG A 179 -34.30 16.18 24.23
C ARG A 179 -33.40 16.28 22.97
N THR A 180 -33.50 17.40 22.25
CA THR A 180 -32.64 17.65 21.10
C THR A 180 -31.19 17.84 21.52
N ILE A 181 -30.94 18.60 22.61
CA ILE A 181 -29.60 18.75 23.18
C ILE A 181 -29.02 17.38 23.58
N TYR A 182 -29.82 16.57 24.30
CA TYR A 182 -29.42 15.23 24.71
C TYR A 182 -29.10 14.31 23.51
N SER A 183 -29.92 14.31 22.49
CA SER A 183 -29.70 13.55 21.25
C SER A 183 -28.41 13.98 20.56
N LYS A 184 -28.12 15.28 20.47
CA LYS A 184 -26.90 15.80 19.85
C LYS A 184 -25.63 15.51 20.67
N ALA A 185 -25.75 15.48 22.00
CA ALA A 185 -24.68 15.05 22.87
C ALA A 185 -24.34 13.56 22.68
N ASN A 186 -25.34 12.70 22.55
CA ASN A 186 -25.11 11.27 22.24
C ASN A 186 -24.53 11.06 20.86
N GLU A 187 -24.89 11.85 19.84
CA GLU A 187 -24.25 11.81 18.53
C GLU A 187 -22.75 12.13 18.64
N MET A 188 -22.37 13.15 19.42
CA MET A 188 -20.96 13.50 19.65
C MET A 188 -20.21 12.40 20.38
N ASP A 189 -20.82 11.78 21.39
CA ASP A 189 -20.18 10.67 22.11
C ASP A 189 -19.91 9.49 21.18
N THR A 190 -20.84 9.15 20.30
CA THR A 190 -20.66 8.12 19.26
C THR A 190 -19.49 8.45 18.35
N LEU A 191 -19.39 9.70 17.85
CA LEU A 191 -18.29 10.14 16.97
C LEU A 191 -16.93 10.07 17.68
N ILE A 192 -16.85 10.46 18.96
CA ILE A 192 -15.62 10.39 19.75
C ILE A 192 -15.20 8.94 19.98
N ASN A 193 -16.13 8.04 20.25
CA ASN A 193 -15.87 6.62 20.41
C ASN A 193 -15.40 5.97 19.10
N GLU A 194 -15.97 6.34 17.96
CA GLU A 194 -15.51 5.92 16.64
C GLU A 194 -14.07 6.41 16.35
N LEU A 195 -13.76 7.68 16.67
CA LEU A 195 -12.44 8.25 16.51
C LEU A 195 -11.39 7.57 17.41
N THR A 196 -11.75 7.31 18.67
CA THR A 196 -10.88 6.63 19.63
C THR A 196 -10.53 5.22 19.14
N LEU A 197 -11.52 4.49 18.62
CA LEU A 197 -11.28 3.19 18.04
C LEU A 197 -10.43 3.27 16.78
N TYR A 198 -10.72 4.25 15.90
CA TYR A 198 -9.90 4.48 14.71
C TYR A 198 -8.42 4.66 15.08
N SER A 199 -8.12 5.50 16.07
CA SER A 199 -6.74 5.70 16.56
C SER A 199 -6.09 4.41 17.08
N LYS A 200 -6.86 3.51 17.69
CA LYS A 200 -6.38 2.19 18.14
C LYS A 200 -6.15 1.24 16.96
N ILE A 201 -7.02 1.29 15.95
CA ILE A 201 -6.91 0.50 14.71
C ILE A 201 -5.64 0.87 13.93
N ASP A 202 -5.40 2.15 13.75
CA ASP A 202 -4.26 2.65 12.96
C ASP A 202 -2.90 2.28 13.59
N THR A 203 -2.88 2.14 14.92
CA THR A 203 -1.68 1.70 15.66
C THR A 203 -1.56 0.18 15.83
N ASN A 204 -2.44 -0.63 15.22
CA ASN A 204 -2.53 -2.09 15.44
C ASN A 204 -2.64 -2.48 16.93
N LYS A 205 -3.28 -1.63 17.74
CA LYS A 205 -3.36 -1.76 19.22
C LYS A 205 -4.76 -2.10 19.71
N ILE A 206 -5.63 -2.68 18.87
CA ILE A 206 -6.89 -3.20 19.40
C ILE A 206 -6.55 -4.42 20.25
N PRO A 207 -6.78 -4.37 21.57
CA PRO A 207 -6.61 -5.56 22.39
C PRO A 207 -7.84 -6.46 22.16
N TYR A 208 -7.76 -7.35 21.16
CA TYR A 208 -8.81 -8.34 20.92
C TYR A 208 -8.85 -9.37 22.04
N ASN A 209 -10.05 -9.65 22.53
CA ASN A 209 -10.31 -10.72 23.50
C ASN A 209 -11.01 -11.88 22.79
N PHE A 210 -10.22 -12.69 22.07
CA PHE A 210 -10.73 -13.83 21.33
C PHE A 210 -11.30 -14.91 22.24
N ALA A 211 -12.53 -15.33 21.99
CA ALA A 211 -13.23 -16.38 22.71
C ALA A 211 -13.88 -17.38 21.73
N LYS A 212 -14.17 -18.58 22.22
CA LYS A 212 -15.02 -19.54 21.50
C LYS A 212 -16.47 -19.06 21.59
N ILE A 213 -17.10 -18.88 20.45
CA ILE A 213 -18.47 -18.37 20.34
C ILE A 213 -19.30 -19.40 19.61
N GLN A 214 -20.42 -19.84 20.22
CA GLN A 214 -21.42 -20.64 19.55
C GLN A 214 -22.25 -19.76 18.62
N VAL A 215 -22.22 -20.06 17.33
CA VAL A 215 -22.74 -19.20 16.26
C VAL A 215 -24.23 -18.95 16.43
N GLU A 216 -25.03 -20.02 16.62
CA GLU A 216 -26.48 -19.92 16.71
C GLU A 216 -26.93 -19.01 17.85
N GLN A 217 -26.44 -19.27 19.06
CA GLN A 217 -26.83 -18.49 20.24
C GLN A 217 -26.39 -17.04 20.15
N TYR A 218 -25.15 -16.80 19.74
CA TYR A 218 -24.58 -15.47 19.67
C TYR A 218 -25.34 -14.54 18.71
N PHE A 219 -25.65 -15.03 17.49
CA PHE A 219 -26.36 -14.22 16.53
C PHE A 219 -27.85 -14.08 16.85
N ALA A 220 -28.45 -15.08 17.51
CA ALA A 220 -29.81 -14.95 18.03
C ALA A 220 -29.91 -13.82 19.07
N ASP A 221 -28.98 -13.76 20.03
CA ASP A 221 -28.92 -12.72 21.05
C ASP A 221 -28.72 -11.33 20.39
N CYS A 222 -27.83 -11.24 19.39
CA CYS A 222 -27.63 -9.97 18.64
C CYS A 222 -28.90 -9.53 17.92
N VAL A 223 -29.64 -10.45 17.31
CA VAL A 223 -30.87 -10.16 16.57
C VAL A 223 -31.99 -9.73 17.50
N GLU A 224 -32.13 -10.35 18.67
CA GLU A 224 -33.14 -9.99 19.69
C GLU A 224 -32.91 -8.52 20.15
N GLU A 225 -31.68 -8.16 20.49
CA GLU A 225 -31.32 -6.79 20.91
C GLU A 225 -31.62 -5.75 19.81
N LEU A 226 -31.22 -6.03 18.55
CA LEU A 226 -31.44 -5.15 17.40
C LEU A 226 -32.92 -5.03 17.02
N GLY A 227 -33.71 -6.11 17.21
CA GLY A 227 -35.13 -6.16 16.87
C GLY A 227 -35.93 -5.09 17.58
N ILE A 228 -35.64 -4.84 18.86
CA ILE A 228 -36.32 -3.83 19.69
C ILE A 228 -36.13 -2.43 19.09
N ASP A 229 -34.91 -2.07 18.70
CA ASP A 229 -34.63 -0.75 18.14
C ASP A 229 -35.22 -0.58 16.72
N LEU A 230 -35.16 -1.61 15.90
CA LEU A 230 -35.72 -1.57 14.55
C LEU A 230 -37.25 -1.52 14.54
N GLU A 231 -37.94 -2.19 15.47
CA GLU A 231 -39.37 -2.17 15.59
C GLU A 231 -39.84 -0.74 15.90
N THR A 232 -39.16 0.01 16.76
CA THR A 232 -39.48 1.43 17.04
C THR A 232 -39.35 2.32 15.79
N LYS A 233 -38.53 1.91 14.82
CA LYS A 233 -38.33 2.59 13.54
C LYS A 233 -39.24 2.08 12.43
N GLY A 234 -40.11 1.09 12.73
CA GLY A 234 -41.01 0.48 11.76
C GLY A 234 -40.27 -0.37 10.69
N ILE A 235 -39.10 -0.93 11.02
CA ILE A 235 -38.31 -1.77 10.14
C ILE A 235 -38.43 -3.22 10.60
N GLY A 236 -38.82 -4.13 9.68
CA GLY A 236 -38.89 -5.56 9.97
C GLY A 236 -37.51 -6.18 10.03
N LEU A 237 -37.26 -7.08 10.98
CA LEU A 237 -36.03 -7.87 11.10
C LEU A 237 -36.37 -9.35 11.04
N ALA A 238 -35.67 -10.11 10.19
CA ALA A 238 -35.77 -11.57 10.12
C ALA A 238 -34.38 -12.21 10.22
N TYR A 239 -34.34 -13.35 10.91
CA TYR A 239 -33.11 -14.12 11.15
C TYR A 239 -33.27 -15.56 10.66
N TYR A 240 -32.28 -16.03 9.95
CA TYR A 240 -32.25 -17.39 9.42
C TYR A 240 -30.87 -17.97 9.65
N ASN A 241 -30.79 -19.03 10.43
CA ASN A 241 -29.57 -19.82 10.61
C ASN A 241 -29.65 -21.10 9.81
N TYR A 242 -28.67 -21.31 8.91
CA TYR A 242 -28.53 -22.52 8.09
C TYR A 242 -27.26 -23.31 8.46
N THR A 243 -26.65 -23.02 9.62
CA THR A 243 -25.54 -23.83 10.15
C THR A 243 -26.07 -24.87 11.12
N GLU A 244 -25.24 -25.89 11.40
CA GLU A 244 -25.52 -26.82 12.49
C GLU A 244 -25.41 -26.10 13.85
N SER A 245 -26.12 -26.61 14.86
CA SER A 245 -26.22 -25.95 16.17
C SER A 245 -24.94 -25.95 16.98
N ASP A 246 -23.97 -26.83 16.64
CA ASP A 246 -22.68 -27.00 17.33
C ASP A 246 -21.54 -26.20 16.68
N VAL A 247 -21.81 -25.43 15.64
CA VAL A 247 -20.78 -24.62 14.96
C VAL A 247 -20.25 -23.55 15.89
N VAL A 248 -18.92 -23.57 16.08
CA VAL A 248 -18.17 -22.63 16.91
C VAL A 248 -17.20 -21.83 16.06
N ILE A 249 -17.03 -20.56 16.37
CA ILE A 249 -16.01 -19.67 15.79
C ILE A 249 -15.09 -19.14 16.89
N ILE A 250 -13.89 -18.65 16.51
CA ILE A 250 -13.04 -17.87 17.41
C ILE A 250 -13.15 -16.41 16.98
N ALA A 251 -13.74 -15.59 17.83
CA ALA A 251 -13.88 -14.17 17.59
C ALA A 251 -13.90 -13.39 18.92
N ASP A 252 -13.69 -12.08 18.84
CA ASP A 252 -13.98 -11.18 19.94
C ASP A 252 -15.48 -10.82 19.92
N PRO A 253 -16.25 -11.19 20.96
CA PRO A 253 -17.70 -11.00 20.96
C PRO A 253 -18.12 -9.53 20.87
N GLU A 254 -17.39 -8.63 21.52
CA GLU A 254 -17.72 -7.18 21.50
C GLU A 254 -17.45 -6.58 20.13
N GLN A 255 -16.31 -6.93 19.52
CA GLN A 255 -15.97 -6.41 18.20
C GLN A 255 -16.88 -7.02 17.12
N LEU A 256 -17.24 -8.29 17.21
CA LEU A 256 -18.18 -8.90 16.27
C LEU A 256 -19.59 -8.30 16.40
N ARG A 257 -20.07 -8.03 17.63
CA ARG A 257 -21.32 -7.28 17.86
C ARG A 257 -21.28 -5.91 17.21
N ARG A 258 -20.14 -5.23 17.31
CA ARG A 258 -19.93 -3.94 16.66
C ARG A 258 -20.01 -4.02 15.14
N VAL A 259 -19.48 -5.09 14.53
CA VAL A 259 -19.63 -5.35 13.09
C VAL A 259 -21.09 -5.43 12.71
N VAL A 260 -21.88 -6.24 13.41
CA VAL A 260 -23.31 -6.42 13.13
C VAL A 260 -24.06 -5.09 13.31
N ASN A 261 -23.83 -4.39 14.43
CA ASN A 261 -24.48 -3.11 14.74
C ASN A 261 -24.17 -2.02 13.70
N ASN A 262 -22.92 -1.94 13.20
CA ASN A 262 -22.57 -0.97 12.16
C ASN A 262 -23.27 -1.26 10.84
N ILE A 263 -23.33 -2.52 10.42
CA ILE A 263 -23.99 -2.91 9.17
C ILE A 263 -25.49 -2.68 9.27
N VAL A 264 -26.13 -3.20 10.32
CA VAL A 264 -27.60 -3.03 10.55
C VAL A 264 -27.95 -1.56 10.75
N GLY A 265 -27.14 -0.81 11.48
CA GLY A 265 -27.31 0.63 11.67
C GLY A 265 -27.27 1.40 10.34
N ASN A 266 -26.36 1.04 9.43
CA ASN A 266 -26.31 1.60 8.09
C ASN A 266 -27.57 1.24 7.28
N SER A 267 -28.00 -0.02 7.31
CA SER A 267 -29.21 -0.47 6.64
C SER A 267 -30.45 0.31 7.13
N ALA A 268 -30.60 0.48 8.44
CA ALA A 268 -31.70 1.27 9.02
C ALA A 268 -31.62 2.74 8.64
N LYS A 269 -30.44 3.34 8.67
CA LYS A 269 -30.20 4.74 8.33
C LYS A 269 -30.54 5.09 6.89
N TYR A 270 -30.25 4.17 5.97
CA TYR A 270 -30.48 4.35 4.53
C TYR A 270 -31.77 3.71 4.03
N MET A 271 -32.63 3.29 4.97
CA MET A 271 -33.96 2.81 4.66
C MET A 271 -34.85 3.94 4.18
N ASN A 272 -35.39 3.84 2.98
CA ASN A 272 -36.25 4.84 2.35
C ASN A 272 -37.66 4.30 2.00
N LYS A 273 -37.95 3.06 2.38
CA LYS A 273 -39.24 2.39 2.08
C LYS A 273 -40.13 2.30 3.31
N LYS A 274 -41.45 2.46 3.11
CA LYS A 274 -42.43 2.33 4.19
C LYS A 274 -42.45 0.92 4.82
N ASN A 275 -42.21 -0.11 4.02
CA ASN A 275 -42.09 -1.49 4.47
C ASN A 275 -40.61 -1.89 4.41
N GLY A 276 -39.78 -1.21 5.23
CA GLY A 276 -38.36 -1.53 5.38
C GLY A 276 -38.18 -2.90 6.03
N PHE A 277 -37.25 -3.69 5.51
CA PHE A 277 -36.87 -4.94 6.16
C PHE A 277 -35.36 -5.17 6.08
N ILE A 278 -34.86 -5.90 7.08
CA ILE A 278 -33.48 -6.39 7.15
C ILE A 278 -33.54 -7.90 7.39
N ASN A 279 -32.82 -8.67 6.59
CA ASN A 279 -32.67 -10.12 6.76
C ASN A 279 -31.23 -10.44 7.13
N ILE A 280 -31.04 -11.18 8.20
CA ILE A 280 -29.75 -11.72 8.60
C ILE A 280 -29.76 -13.23 8.34
N ARG A 281 -28.84 -13.72 7.50
CA ARG A 281 -28.69 -15.15 7.18
C ARG A 281 -27.28 -15.59 7.52
N ILE A 282 -27.17 -16.76 8.14
CA ILE A 282 -25.89 -17.42 8.40
C ILE A 282 -25.86 -18.73 7.64
N LYS A 283 -24.79 -18.93 6.89
CA LYS A 283 -24.58 -20.13 6.06
C LYS A 283 -23.25 -20.79 6.37
N ASP A 284 -23.21 -22.09 6.26
CA ASP A 284 -21.97 -22.84 6.29
C ASP A 284 -21.31 -22.83 4.91
N VAL A 285 -20.05 -22.42 4.83
CA VAL A 285 -19.25 -22.36 3.59
C VAL A 285 -17.88 -23.03 3.80
N GLY A 286 -17.93 -24.31 4.13
CA GLY A 286 -16.73 -25.13 4.35
C GLY A 286 -16.00 -24.78 5.64
N ASP A 287 -14.79 -24.22 5.58
CA ASP A 287 -14.02 -23.82 6.76
C ASP A 287 -14.49 -22.53 7.42
N PHE A 288 -15.49 -21.85 6.84
CA PHE A 288 -16.00 -20.56 7.30
C PHE A 288 -17.50 -20.62 7.53
N ILE A 289 -17.99 -19.72 8.35
CA ILE A 289 -19.38 -19.28 8.29
C ILE A 289 -19.45 -18.02 7.43
N GLN A 290 -20.52 -17.87 6.65
CA GLN A 290 -20.86 -16.66 5.92
C GLN A 290 -22.07 -16.01 6.55
N VAL A 291 -21.95 -14.76 6.93
CA VAL A 291 -23.06 -13.93 7.41
C VAL A 291 -23.46 -12.98 6.30
N GLU A 292 -24.75 -12.97 5.97
CA GLU A 292 -25.38 -12.10 4.98
C GLU A 292 -26.36 -11.17 5.70
N ILE A 293 -26.20 -9.87 5.53
CA ILE A 293 -27.12 -8.87 6.05
C ILE A 293 -27.69 -8.12 4.84
N GLU A 294 -28.94 -8.40 4.52
CA GLU A 294 -29.66 -7.85 3.38
C GLU A 294 -30.66 -6.81 3.83
N ASP A 295 -30.71 -5.67 3.16
CA ASP A 295 -31.74 -4.64 3.31
C ASP A 295 -32.44 -4.34 1.97
N ASN A 296 -33.63 -3.82 2.04
CA ASN A 296 -34.37 -3.32 0.88
C ASN A 296 -34.35 -1.79 0.80
N GLY A 297 -33.33 -1.13 1.36
CA GLY A 297 -33.16 0.32 1.35
C GLY A 297 -32.90 0.90 -0.04
N ARG A 298 -32.31 2.10 -0.08
CA ARG A 298 -32.03 2.80 -1.34
C ARG A 298 -30.96 2.17 -2.19
N GLY A 299 -30.17 1.24 -1.65
CA GLY A 299 -29.00 0.66 -2.34
C GLY A 299 -27.84 1.62 -2.48
N ILE A 300 -26.79 1.14 -3.14
CA ILE A 300 -25.52 1.85 -3.36
C ILE A 300 -25.27 1.92 -4.88
N PRO A 301 -24.98 3.12 -5.44
CA PRO A 301 -24.61 3.26 -6.83
C PRO A 301 -23.36 2.43 -7.18
N ALA A 302 -23.34 1.82 -8.38
CA ALA A 302 -22.24 0.94 -8.79
C ALA A 302 -20.86 1.64 -8.77
N LYS A 303 -20.81 2.95 -9.02
CA LYS A 303 -19.59 3.76 -8.95
C LYS A 303 -19.02 3.87 -7.52
N ASP A 304 -19.88 3.81 -6.50
CA ASP A 304 -19.52 3.99 -5.09
C ASP A 304 -19.16 2.65 -4.43
N LEU A 305 -19.69 1.55 -4.94
CA LEU A 305 -19.57 0.22 -4.32
C LEU A 305 -18.12 -0.25 -4.06
N PRO A 306 -17.13 0.00 -4.93
CA PRO A 306 -15.74 -0.37 -4.68
C PRO A 306 -15.10 0.36 -3.49
N TYR A 307 -15.63 1.52 -3.12
CA TYR A 307 -15.02 2.44 -2.16
C TYR A 307 -15.73 2.49 -0.79
N ILE A 308 -16.86 1.79 -0.62
CA ILE A 308 -17.67 1.87 0.62
C ILE A 308 -16.94 1.42 1.88
N PHE A 309 -15.89 0.61 1.73
CA PHE A 309 -15.04 0.14 2.82
C PHE A 309 -13.78 1.01 3.00
N ASP A 310 -13.58 2.00 2.12
CA ASP A 310 -12.47 2.94 2.26
C ASP A 310 -12.75 3.92 3.40
N ARG A 311 -11.68 4.34 4.04
CA ARG A 311 -11.76 5.26 5.18
C ARG A 311 -12.35 6.60 4.72
N PHE A 312 -13.33 7.11 5.49
CA PHE A 312 -13.97 8.41 5.23
C PHE A 312 -14.74 8.51 3.92
N TYR A 313 -14.91 7.41 3.21
CA TYR A 313 -15.69 7.43 1.99
C TYR A 313 -17.16 7.68 2.29
N ARG A 314 -17.75 8.65 1.60
CA ARG A 314 -19.18 8.99 1.64
C ARG A 314 -19.63 9.25 0.21
N GLY A 315 -20.61 8.51 -0.27
CA GLY A 315 -21.21 8.75 -1.59
C GLY A 315 -21.85 10.13 -1.67
N ASP A 316 -21.96 10.69 -2.89
CA ASP A 316 -22.42 12.08 -3.15
C ASP A 316 -23.76 12.42 -2.48
N VAL A 317 -24.70 11.48 -2.43
CA VAL A 317 -26.03 11.68 -1.82
C VAL A 317 -25.96 11.80 -0.30
N SER A 318 -24.95 11.19 0.34
CA SER A 318 -24.77 11.25 1.80
C SER A 318 -24.07 12.54 2.28
N ARG A 319 -23.39 13.25 1.38
CA ARG A 319 -22.72 14.53 1.71
C ARG A 319 -23.73 15.66 2.00
N ASN A 320 -24.89 15.64 1.34
CA ASN A 320 -25.91 16.71 1.45
C ASN A 320 -27.03 16.39 2.44
N SER A 321 -27.02 15.25 3.11
CA SER A 321 -28.12 14.89 3.99
C SER A 321 -27.83 15.26 5.44
N ALA A 322 -28.86 15.77 6.13
CA ALA A 322 -28.88 15.94 7.57
C ALA A 322 -28.68 14.61 8.37
N THR A 323 -28.59 13.49 7.67
CA THR A 323 -28.27 12.16 8.21
C THR A 323 -26.77 11.99 8.30
N GLY A 324 -26.15 12.58 9.32
CA GLY A 324 -24.71 12.51 9.57
C GLY A 324 -24.13 11.08 9.63
N GLY A 325 -22.83 10.99 9.46
CA GLY A 325 -22.05 9.74 9.62
C GLY A 325 -20.60 10.00 9.23
N SER A 326 -19.68 9.56 10.06
CA SER A 326 -18.24 9.82 9.96
C SER A 326 -17.56 9.19 8.72
N GLY A 327 -18.22 8.23 8.05
CA GLY A 327 -17.60 7.43 6.99
C GLY A 327 -16.55 6.45 7.51
N ILE A 328 -16.47 6.25 8.83
CA ILE A 328 -15.51 5.37 9.48
C ILE A 328 -16.11 3.98 9.74
N GLY A 329 -17.42 3.87 9.92
CA GLY A 329 -18.09 2.65 10.38
C GLY A 329 -17.79 1.41 9.54
N LEU A 330 -17.88 1.47 8.19
CA LEU A 330 -17.61 0.32 7.33
C LEU A 330 -16.12 0.00 7.21
N SER A 331 -15.23 0.97 7.31
CA SER A 331 -13.79 0.71 7.36
C SER A 331 -13.37 0.02 8.67
N ILE A 332 -14.01 0.36 9.78
CA ILE A 332 -13.86 -0.36 11.05
C ILE A 332 -14.33 -1.82 10.90
N VAL A 333 -15.51 -2.01 10.29
CA VAL A 333 -16.07 -3.36 10.05
C VAL A 333 -15.08 -4.19 9.24
N LYS A 334 -14.54 -3.64 8.14
CA LYS A 334 -13.55 -4.32 7.31
C LYS A 334 -12.32 -4.73 8.13
N LYS A 335 -11.75 -3.79 8.90
CA LYS A 335 -10.56 -4.07 9.72
C LYS A 335 -10.82 -5.15 10.77
N ILE A 336 -11.95 -5.09 11.48
CA ILE A 336 -12.30 -6.11 12.49
C ILE A 336 -12.41 -7.49 11.82
N ILE A 337 -13.10 -7.60 10.70
CA ILE A 337 -13.26 -8.89 10.00
C ILE A 337 -11.92 -9.41 9.47
N GLU A 338 -11.07 -8.55 8.90
CA GLU A 338 -9.73 -8.93 8.43
C GLU A 338 -8.83 -9.37 9.59
N ASP A 339 -8.87 -8.70 10.73
CA ASP A 339 -8.11 -9.10 11.93
C ASP A 339 -8.62 -10.41 12.56
N HIS A 340 -9.86 -10.79 12.28
CA HIS A 340 -10.43 -12.11 12.61
C HIS A 340 -10.13 -13.18 11.55
N GLY A 341 -9.26 -12.87 10.57
CA GLY A 341 -8.90 -13.80 9.47
C GLY A 341 -10.02 -14.03 8.47
N GLY A 342 -11.01 -13.15 8.43
CA GLY A 342 -12.15 -13.18 7.53
C GLY A 342 -12.01 -12.24 6.34
N LYS A 343 -13.12 -12.10 5.59
CA LYS A 343 -13.27 -11.18 4.46
C LYS A 343 -14.65 -10.58 4.46
N ILE A 344 -14.78 -9.32 4.01
CA ILE A 344 -16.06 -8.62 3.83
C ILE A 344 -16.19 -8.12 2.41
N TRP A 345 -17.42 -8.14 1.87
CA TRP A 345 -17.78 -7.54 0.59
C TRP A 345 -19.27 -7.17 0.57
N ALA A 346 -19.71 -6.48 -0.46
CA ALA A 346 -21.10 -6.12 -0.65
C ALA A 346 -21.57 -6.32 -2.09
N THR A 347 -22.86 -6.59 -2.25
CA THR A 347 -23.55 -6.45 -3.51
C THR A 347 -24.73 -5.51 -3.33
N SER A 348 -24.95 -4.61 -4.27
CA SER A 348 -26.01 -3.63 -4.15
C SER A 348 -26.54 -3.23 -5.52
N LYS A 349 -27.80 -2.85 -5.52
CA LYS A 349 -28.46 -2.22 -6.67
C LYS A 349 -29.25 -1.03 -6.18
N GLU A 350 -28.99 0.12 -6.81
CA GLU A 350 -29.67 1.38 -6.49
C GLU A 350 -31.19 1.21 -6.55
N ASP A 351 -31.91 1.81 -5.59
CA ASP A 351 -33.35 1.71 -5.37
C ASP A 351 -33.89 0.30 -5.08
N THR A 352 -33.03 -0.70 -4.98
CA THR A 352 -33.44 -2.08 -4.68
C THR A 352 -33.05 -2.47 -3.25
N GLY A 353 -31.80 -2.27 -2.87
CA GLY A 353 -31.23 -2.62 -1.57
C GLY A 353 -29.77 -3.05 -1.63
N THR A 354 -29.24 -3.43 -0.48
CA THR A 354 -27.85 -3.87 -0.32
C THR A 354 -27.78 -5.19 0.41
N VAL A 355 -26.83 -6.03 0.04
CA VAL A 355 -26.44 -7.22 0.80
C VAL A 355 -24.98 -7.09 1.18
N MET A 356 -24.71 -7.03 2.49
CA MET A 356 -23.38 -7.11 3.05
C MET A 356 -23.05 -8.56 3.40
N TYR A 357 -21.87 -8.99 3.03
CA TYR A 357 -21.38 -10.34 3.29
C TYR A 357 -20.09 -10.28 4.08
N PHE A 358 -19.96 -11.11 5.09
CA PHE A 358 -18.65 -11.37 5.68
C PHE A 358 -18.48 -12.84 6.07
N VAL A 359 -17.23 -13.29 6.12
CA VAL A 359 -16.89 -14.65 6.52
C VAL A 359 -15.97 -14.65 7.74
N ILE A 360 -16.17 -15.62 8.64
CA ILE A 360 -15.32 -15.86 9.81
C ILE A 360 -15.00 -17.35 9.83
N ARG A 361 -13.75 -17.68 10.17
CA ARG A 361 -13.28 -19.06 10.21
C ARG A 361 -13.91 -19.83 11.36
N LYS A 362 -14.36 -21.05 11.07
CA LYS A 362 -14.86 -21.99 12.08
C LYS A 362 -13.71 -22.50 12.95
N TYR A 363 -13.98 -22.69 14.24
CA TYR A 363 -13.07 -23.41 15.10
C TYR A 363 -13.12 -24.90 14.74
N GLN A 364 -11.95 -25.46 14.45
CA GLN A 364 -11.79 -26.91 14.26
C GLN A 364 -10.91 -27.41 15.40
N GLU A 365 -11.40 -28.38 16.16
CA GLU A 365 -10.55 -29.10 17.09
C GLU A 365 -9.51 -29.86 16.28
N VAL A 366 -8.23 -29.52 16.47
CA VAL A 366 -7.14 -30.34 15.96
C VAL A 366 -7.18 -31.65 16.79
N PRO A 367 -7.40 -32.82 16.20
CA PRO A 367 -7.27 -34.05 16.95
C PRO A 367 -5.87 -34.11 17.53
N ASN A 368 -5.77 -34.26 18.86
CA ASN A 368 -4.48 -34.55 19.49
C ASN A 368 -4.00 -35.87 18.93
N GLU A 369 -2.93 -35.85 18.08
CA GLU A 369 -2.17 -37.03 17.73
C GLU A 369 -1.44 -37.65 18.97
#